data_f2ae5f1af97ba2518e2d5e2148870e4d
#
_entry.id   f2ae5f1af97ba2518e2d5e2148870e4d
#
_cell.length_a   1.000
_cell.length_b   1.000
_cell.length_c   1.000
_cell.angle_alpha   90.00
_cell.angle_beta   90.00
_cell.angle_gamma   90.00
#
_symmetry.space_group_name_H-M   'P 1'
#
loop_
_entity.id
_entity.type
_entity.pdbx_description
1 polymer ?
#
loop_
_entity_poly.entity_id
_entity_poly.type
_entity_poly.pdbx_seq_one_letter_code
_entity_poly.pdbx_strand_id
1 'polypeptide(L)'
;MVELAGCPARQPSGSVAPHGIRIEGVTLVRGNERVFDGLTLDLQEARIGLIGDNGAGKSSLFRLICGLDAPQQGRVVLSADESQGEHRRRLSPHVGLMFQNPDDQIIFPTVAEELAFSLTARGQTRDAARQQVREFLARRGMDAWAGRAIGELSQGQRQQVCLLALQISEPATLLLDEPFASLDLPSQARLAAQLEATQQQVILSIHLLEHVRGFERVLWLERGNVCADGPGREVCEAYADHVRQRVHAEQGRHA
;
A
#
# COMPACT_ATOMS: atom_id res chain seq x y z
N MET A 1 -25.48 43.19 23.43
CA MET A 1 -25.03 41.86 23.91
C MET A 1 -25.79 40.83 23.10
N VAL A 2 -25.17 40.23 22.16
CA VAL A 2 -25.72 39.12 21.36
C VAL A 2 -24.84 37.92 21.65
N GLU A 3 -25.44 36.91 22.32
CA GLU A 3 -24.79 35.64 22.67
C GLU A 3 -24.54 34.84 21.40
N LEU A 4 -23.26 34.51 21.15
CA LEU A 4 -22.86 33.57 20.12
C LEU A 4 -23.07 32.16 20.66
N ALA A 5 -24.11 31.51 20.14
CA ALA A 5 -24.42 30.12 20.41
C ALA A 5 -23.24 29.23 19.91
N GLY A 6 -22.71 28.45 20.85
CA GLY A 6 -21.60 27.52 20.59
C GLY A 6 -21.97 26.44 19.57
N CYS A 7 -21.10 26.30 18.56
CA CYS A 7 -21.09 25.18 17.65
C CYS A 7 -20.70 23.92 18.44
N PRO A 8 -21.47 22.83 18.44
CA PRO A 8 -21.06 21.60 19.11
C PRO A 8 -19.87 21.00 18.38
N ALA A 9 -18.77 20.80 19.11
CA ALA A 9 -17.62 20.04 18.64
C ALA A 9 -18.05 18.64 18.20
N ARG A 10 -17.88 18.32 16.92
CA ARG A 10 -18.00 16.96 16.42
C ARG A 10 -17.00 16.10 17.16
N GLN A 11 -17.48 15.19 17.98
CA GLN A 11 -16.68 14.11 18.52
C GLN A 11 -16.15 13.26 17.35
N PRO A 12 -14.87 12.88 17.32
CA PRO A 12 -14.38 11.94 16.33
C PRO A 12 -15.08 10.60 16.56
N SER A 13 -15.93 10.23 15.61
CA SER A 13 -16.63 8.95 15.59
C SER A 13 -15.61 7.83 15.39
N GLY A 14 -15.54 6.92 16.38
CA GLY A 14 -15.04 5.57 16.23
C GLY A 14 -13.53 5.46 16.02
N SER A 15 -12.80 5.04 17.06
CA SER A 15 -11.50 4.43 16.89
C SER A 15 -11.66 3.24 15.93
N VAL A 16 -11.15 3.37 14.71
CA VAL A 16 -10.96 2.24 13.82
C VAL A 16 -10.01 1.31 14.55
N ALA A 17 -10.47 0.10 14.91
CA ALA A 17 -9.62 -0.90 15.53
C ALA A 17 -8.40 -1.14 14.62
N PRO A 18 -7.19 -1.28 15.16
CA PRO A 18 -6.01 -1.53 14.34
C PRO A 18 -6.24 -2.79 13.51
N HIS A 19 -6.24 -2.63 12.20
CA HIS A 19 -6.39 -3.73 11.26
C HIS A 19 -5.04 -4.40 11.09
N GLY A 20 -4.68 -5.30 12.04
CA GLY A 20 -3.45 -6.06 11.97
C GLY A 20 -3.51 -7.15 10.90
N ILE A 21 -2.35 -7.46 10.35
CA ILE A 21 -2.15 -8.55 9.39
C ILE A 21 -1.22 -9.56 10.03
N ARG A 22 -1.65 -10.81 10.16
CA ARG A 22 -0.81 -11.92 10.62
C ARG A 22 -0.54 -12.89 9.49
N ILE A 23 0.72 -13.25 9.33
CA ILE A 23 1.22 -14.25 8.40
C ILE A 23 1.77 -15.38 9.23
N GLU A 24 1.22 -16.58 9.09
CA GLU A 24 1.51 -17.70 9.97
C GLU A 24 2.09 -18.87 9.17
N GLY A 25 3.40 -19.09 9.28
CA GLY A 25 4.11 -20.23 8.70
C GLY A 25 3.97 -20.36 7.20
N VAL A 26 3.93 -19.24 6.47
CA VAL A 26 3.62 -19.23 5.04
C VAL A 26 4.79 -19.72 4.21
N THR A 27 4.53 -20.76 3.39
CA THR A 27 5.39 -21.18 2.28
C THR A 27 4.71 -20.78 0.96
N LEU A 28 5.42 -20.01 0.13
CA LEU A 28 4.97 -19.56 -1.17
C LEU A 28 5.97 -20.00 -2.25
N VAL A 29 5.46 -20.74 -3.26
CA VAL A 29 6.23 -21.16 -4.44
C VAL A 29 5.63 -20.54 -5.69
N ARG A 30 6.45 -19.95 -6.54
CA ARG A 30 6.08 -19.39 -7.85
C ARG A 30 6.89 -20.08 -8.95
N GLY A 31 6.20 -20.81 -9.82
CA GLY A 31 6.91 -21.68 -10.77
C GLY A 31 7.75 -22.70 -10.00
N ASN A 32 9.07 -22.69 -10.22
CA ASN A 32 10.02 -23.58 -9.53
C ASN A 32 10.76 -22.90 -8.39
N GLU A 33 10.47 -21.63 -8.11
CA GLU A 33 11.18 -20.84 -7.11
C GLU A 33 10.37 -20.74 -5.81
N ARG A 34 11.01 -21.06 -4.68
CA ARG A 34 10.45 -20.84 -3.35
C ARG A 34 10.69 -19.40 -2.94
N VAL A 35 9.61 -18.60 -2.92
CA VAL A 35 9.66 -17.18 -2.56
C VAL A 35 9.72 -17.01 -1.06
N PHE A 36 8.87 -17.76 -0.31
CA PHE A 36 8.88 -17.79 1.15
C PHE A 36 8.91 -19.22 1.66
N ASP A 37 9.58 -19.45 2.79
CA ASP A 37 9.68 -20.74 3.45
C ASP A 37 9.39 -20.59 4.96
N GLY A 38 8.13 -20.85 5.35
CA GLY A 38 7.70 -20.75 6.73
C GLY A 38 7.62 -19.32 7.28
N LEU A 39 7.41 -18.31 6.42
CA LEU A 39 7.35 -16.90 6.82
C LEU A 39 6.27 -16.66 7.87
N THR A 40 6.67 -16.06 8.99
CA THR A 40 5.76 -15.66 10.07
C THR A 40 6.01 -14.21 10.43
N LEU A 41 4.95 -13.38 10.36
CA LEU A 41 4.98 -11.94 10.65
C LEU A 41 3.68 -11.53 11.34
N ASP A 42 3.77 -10.58 12.25
CA ASP A 42 2.61 -9.89 12.85
C ASP A 42 2.77 -8.39 12.60
N LEU A 43 1.94 -7.82 11.72
CA LEU A 43 2.03 -6.46 11.19
C LEU A 43 0.92 -5.61 11.80
N GLN A 44 1.16 -5.01 12.96
CA GLN A 44 0.17 -4.25 13.74
C GLN A 44 0.40 -2.73 13.69
N GLU A 45 1.61 -2.31 13.32
CA GLU A 45 2.01 -0.90 13.35
C GLU A 45 1.28 -0.10 12.26
N ALA A 46 1.01 1.18 12.54
CA ALA A 46 0.33 2.06 11.60
C ALA A 46 1.18 2.34 10.34
N ARG A 47 2.50 2.35 10.49
CA ARG A 47 3.46 2.64 9.40
C ARG A 47 4.54 1.58 9.36
N ILE A 48 4.53 0.77 8.29
CA ILE A 48 5.49 -0.32 8.09
C ILE A 48 6.19 -0.12 6.75
N GLY A 49 7.52 -0.15 6.75
CA GLY A 49 8.35 -0.14 5.55
C GLY A 49 8.80 -1.54 5.15
N LEU A 50 8.85 -1.82 3.86
CA LEU A 50 9.49 -3.00 3.28
C LEU A 50 10.67 -2.55 2.41
N ILE A 51 11.88 -2.95 2.79
CA ILE A 51 13.10 -2.66 2.04
C ILE A 51 13.80 -3.97 1.63
N GLY A 52 14.71 -3.86 0.67
CA GLY A 52 15.47 -5.00 0.12
C GLY A 52 15.65 -4.88 -1.38
N ASP A 53 16.51 -5.70 -1.94
CA ASP A 53 16.85 -5.73 -3.36
C ASP A 53 15.65 -6.16 -4.24
N ASN A 54 15.81 -5.98 -5.56
CA ASN A 54 14.87 -6.55 -6.52
C ASN A 54 14.86 -8.09 -6.38
N GLY A 55 13.67 -8.69 -6.42
CA GLY A 55 13.52 -10.12 -6.20
C GLY A 55 13.55 -10.56 -4.72
N ALA A 56 13.66 -9.64 -3.76
CA ALA A 56 13.66 -9.98 -2.32
C ALA A 56 12.32 -10.59 -1.82
N GLY A 57 11.23 -10.46 -2.59
CA GLY A 57 9.91 -10.98 -2.22
C GLY A 57 8.89 -9.89 -1.84
N LYS A 58 9.23 -8.59 -1.88
CA LYS A 58 8.36 -7.48 -1.44
C LYS A 58 6.98 -7.49 -2.13
N SER A 59 6.94 -7.46 -3.46
CA SER A 59 5.69 -7.51 -4.22
C SER A 59 4.94 -8.83 -4.05
N SER A 60 5.67 -9.95 -3.85
CA SER A 60 5.06 -11.25 -3.56
C SER A 60 4.37 -11.27 -2.20
N LEU A 61 4.94 -10.59 -1.20
CA LEU A 61 4.32 -10.41 0.12
C LEU A 61 3.00 -9.62 0.00
N PHE A 62 2.99 -8.53 -0.77
CA PHE A 62 1.77 -7.74 -1.02
C PHE A 62 0.69 -8.55 -1.71
N ARG A 63 1.05 -9.31 -2.76
CA ARG A 63 0.11 -10.18 -3.48
C ARG A 63 -0.48 -11.28 -2.59
N LEU A 64 0.36 -11.83 -1.70
CA LEU A 64 -0.07 -12.81 -0.70
C LEU A 64 -1.08 -12.19 0.29
N ILE A 65 -0.79 -11.00 0.83
CA ILE A 65 -1.67 -10.29 1.76
C ILE A 65 -3.03 -9.96 1.11
N CYS A 66 -3.01 -9.56 -0.16
CA CYS A 66 -4.24 -9.28 -0.92
C CYS A 66 -5.01 -10.52 -1.34
N GLY A 67 -4.45 -11.74 -1.16
CA GLY A 67 -5.06 -12.98 -1.63
C GLY A 67 -4.99 -13.17 -3.15
N LEU A 68 -4.12 -12.43 -3.84
CA LEU A 68 -3.82 -12.63 -5.27
C LEU A 68 -3.00 -13.89 -5.50
N ASP A 69 -2.13 -14.23 -4.55
CA ASP A 69 -1.39 -15.49 -4.51
C ASP A 69 -1.86 -16.32 -3.30
N ALA A 70 -2.02 -17.61 -3.49
CA ALA A 70 -2.37 -18.54 -2.43
C ALA A 70 -1.10 -19.25 -1.93
N PRO A 71 -0.85 -19.31 -0.61
CA PRO A 71 0.29 -20.05 -0.07
C PRO A 71 0.06 -21.56 -0.21
N GLN A 72 1.14 -22.33 -0.35
CA GLN A 72 1.10 -23.79 -0.32
C GLN A 72 0.96 -24.31 1.11
N GLN A 73 1.51 -23.58 2.08
CA GLN A 73 1.41 -23.88 3.53
C GLN A 73 1.23 -22.57 4.29
N GLY A 74 0.65 -22.69 5.49
CA GLY A 74 0.39 -21.54 6.34
C GLY A 74 -0.83 -20.73 5.89
N ARG A 75 -1.00 -19.56 6.45
CA ARG A 75 -2.14 -18.67 6.16
C ARG A 75 -1.83 -17.21 6.42
N VAL A 76 -2.62 -16.33 5.78
CA VAL A 76 -2.69 -14.89 6.08
C VAL A 76 -4.03 -14.61 6.75
N VAL A 77 -3.99 -13.90 7.88
CA VAL A 77 -5.15 -13.54 8.68
C VAL A 77 -5.20 -12.02 8.79
N LEU A 78 -6.33 -11.44 8.42
CA LEU A 78 -6.60 -10.02 8.65
C LEU A 78 -7.49 -9.89 9.88
N SER A 79 -7.13 -9.02 10.83
CA SER A 79 -7.89 -8.85 12.06
C SER A 79 -9.37 -8.48 11.82
N ALA A 80 -9.66 -7.80 10.71
CA ALA A 80 -11.03 -7.49 10.31
C ALA A 80 -11.85 -8.72 9.87
N ASP A 81 -11.19 -9.82 9.49
CA ASP A 81 -11.85 -11.04 8.96
C ASP A 81 -11.98 -12.14 10.03
N GLU A 82 -11.36 -12.02 11.20
CA GLU A 82 -11.40 -13.03 12.28
C GLU A 82 -12.82 -13.36 12.76
N SER A 83 -13.77 -12.45 12.62
CA SER A 83 -15.16 -12.64 13.01
C SER A 83 -15.99 -13.50 12.03
N GLN A 84 -15.46 -13.84 10.86
CA GLN A 84 -16.21 -14.46 9.75
C GLN A 84 -15.84 -15.92 9.45
N GLY A 85 -15.00 -16.55 10.23
CA GLY A 85 -14.92 -18.03 10.41
C GLY A 85 -14.61 -18.91 9.20
N GLU A 86 -14.25 -18.39 8.04
CA GLU A 86 -13.88 -19.22 6.89
C GLU A 86 -12.79 -18.58 6.02
N HIS A 87 -11.84 -19.41 5.58
CA HIS A 87 -10.77 -19.12 4.63
C HIS A 87 -11.31 -18.52 3.33
N ARG A 88 -11.59 -17.23 3.28
CA ARG A 88 -11.98 -16.61 2.03
C ARG A 88 -10.75 -16.37 1.16
N ARG A 89 -10.60 -17.17 0.11
CA ARG A 89 -9.79 -16.93 -1.10
C ARG A 89 -10.30 -15.72 -1.90
N ARG A 90 -10.76 -14.66 -1.24
CA ARG A 90 -11.24 -13.46 -1.91
C ARG A 90 -10.38 -12.30 -1.46
N LEU A 91 -10.02 -11.46 -2.42
CA LEU A 91 -9.44 -10.14 -2.17
C LEU A 91 -10.21 -9.49 -1.02
N SER A 92 -9.51 -9.20 0.07
CA SER A 92 -10.14 -8.57 1.21
C SER A 92 -10.56 -7.15 0.83
N PRO A 93 -11.83 -6.76 1.04
CA PRO A 93 -12.27 -5.39 0.83
C PRO A 93 -11.57 -4.39 1.77
N HIS A 94 -10.87 -4.91 2.79
CA HIS A 94 -10.17 -4.12 3.78
C HIS A 94 -8.74 -3.74 3.37
N VAL A 95 -8.21 -4.35 2.32
CA VAL A 95 -6.85 -4.10 1.84
C VAL A 95 -6.88 -3.50 0.44
N GLY A 96 -6.22 -2.36 0.27
CA GLY A 96 -5.98 -1.73 -1.03
C GLY A 96 -4.55 -1.95 -1.47
N LEU A 97 -4.34 -2.42 -2.70
CA LEU A 97 -3.02 -2.61 -3.29
C LEU A 97 -2.79 -1.63 -4.43
N MET A 98 -1.67 -0.94 -4.38
CA MET A 98 -1.13 -0.18 -5.50
C MET A 98 0.06 -0.94 -6.08
N PHE A 99 -0.01 -1.29 -7.36
CA PHE A 99 1.09 -1.92 -8.08
C PHE A 99 2.18 -0.91 -8.44
N GLN A 100 3.39 -1.39 -8.60
CA GLN A 100 4.54 -0.58 -9.03
C GLN A 100 4.29 0.10 -10.39
N ASN A 101 3.70 -0.63 -11.34
CA ASN A 101 3.34 -0.10 -12.66
C ASN A 101 1.82 0.19 -12.70
N PRO A 102 1.39 1.46 -12.91
CA PRO A 102 -0.01 1.81 -13.01
C PRO A 102 -0.77 1.07 -14.13
N ASP A 103 -0.07 0.71 -15.22
CA ASP A 103 -0.69 0.03 -16.36
C ASP A 103 -1.13 -1.42 -16.02
N ASP A 104 -0.58 -2.01 -14.97
CA ASP A 104 -1.01 -3.32 -14.46
C ASP A 104 -2.26 -3.23 -13.57
N GLN A 105 -2.64 -2.03 -13.15
CA GLN A 105 -3.75 -1.77 -12.24
C GLN A 105 -4.96 -1.15 -12.94
N ILE A 106 -4.74 -0.20 -13.85
CA ILE A 106 -5.81 0.56 -14.52
C ILE A 106 -6.46 -0.29 -15.61
N ILE A 107 -7.79 -0.42 -15.53
CA ILE A 107 -8.58 -1.27 -16.42
C ILE A 107 -9.49 -0.44 -17.33
N PHE A 108 -10.00 0.69 -16.84
CA PHE A 108 -11.02 1.48 -17.53
C PHE A 108 -10.42 2.62 -18.34
N PRO A 109 -11.11 3.05 -19.42
CA PRO A 109 -10.57 4.05 -20.35
C PRO A 109 -10.58 5.48 -19.80
N THR A 110 -11.40 5.81 -18.81
CA THR A 110 -11.48 7.15 -18.21
C THR A 110 -11.26 7.15 -16.71
N VAL A 111 -10.81 8.27 -16.17
CA VAL A 111 -10.57 8.43 -14.73
C VAL A 111 -11.85 8.17 -13.92
N ALA A 112 -12.99 8.71 -14.35
CA ALA A 112 -14.23 8.52 -13.62
C ALA A 112 -14.68 7.05 -13.58
N GLU A 113 -14.49 6.30 -14.66
CA GLU A 113 -14.85 4.89 -14.72
C GLU A 113 -13.92 4.04 -13.84
N GLU A 114 -12.63 4.33 -13.86
CA GLU A 114 -11.63 3.64 -13.01
C GLU A 114 -11.95 3.84 -11.53
N LEU A 115 -12.21 5.08 -11.10
CA LEU A 115 -12.59 5.34 -9.71
C LEU A 115 -13.94 4.71 -9.35
N ALA A 116 -14.92 4.74 -10.25
CA ALA A 116 -16.24 4.15 -10.01
C ALA A 116 -16.17 2.62 -9.89
N PHE A 117 -15.23 1.97 -10.59
CA PHE A 117 -15.02 0.54 -10.48
C PHE A 117 -14.68 0.11 -9.05
N SER A 118 -13.79 0.83 -8.37
CA SER A 118 -13.42 0.55 -6.97
C SER A 118 -14.63 0.55 -6.03
N LEU A 119 -15.63 1.39 -6.29
CA LEU A 119 -16.85 1.49 -5.51
C LEU A 119 -17.88 0.39 -5.87
N THR A 120 -18.03 0.12 -7.18
CA THR A 120 -18.96 -0.93 -7.63
C THR A 120 -18.49 -2.33 -7.24
N ALA A 121 -17.18 -2.56 -7.21
CA ALA A 121 -16.59 -3.79 -6.70
C ALA A 121 -16.93 -4.05 -5.21
N ARG A 122 -17.27 -2.99 -4.47
CA ARG A 122 -17.76 -3.04 -3.07
C ARG A 122 -19.28 -3.10 -2.95
N GLY A 123 -19.99 -3.29 -4.05
CA GLY A 123 -21.44 -3.47 -4.08
C GLY A 123 -22.26 -2.19 -4.25
N GLN A 124 -21.65 -1.04 -4.51
CA GLN A 124 -22.40 0.17 -4.83
C GLN A 124 -23.07 0.07 -6.21
N THR A 125 -24.22 0.71 -6.36
CA THR A 125 -24.85 0.87 -7.68
C THR A 125 -24.00 1.79 -8.56
N ARG A 126 -24.08 1.63 -9.88
CA ARG A 126 -23.34 2.45 -10.84
C ARG A 126 -23.63 3.95 -10.68
N ASP A 127 -24.87 4.31 -10.43
CA ASP A 127 -25.27 5.71 -10.29
C ASP A 127 -24.74 6.33 -8.99
N ALA A 128 -24.81 5.60 -7.87
CA ALA A 128 -24.24 6.02 -6.60
C ALA A 128 -22.69 6.17 -6.71
N ALA A 129 -22.02 5.21 -7.34
CA ALA A 129 -20.58 5.26 -7.56
C ALA A 129 -20.18 6.48 -8.41
N ARG A 130 -20.88 6.75 -9.51
CA ARG A 130 -20.64 7.94 -10.36
C ARG A 130 -20.86 9.25 -9.61
N GLN A 131 -21.89 9.31 -8.78
CA GLN A 131 -22.15 10.49 -7.96
C GLN A 131 -21.03 10.71 -6.95
N GLN A 132 -20.62 9.66 -6.24
CA GLN A 132 -19.53 9.72 -5.26
C GLN A 132 -18.20 10.12 -5.91
N VAL A 133 -17.88 9.62 -7.11
CA VAL A 133 -16.68 10.01 -7.88
C VAL A 133 -16.71 11.51 -8.18
N ARG A 134 -17.83 12.07 -8.66
CA ARG A 134 -17.94 13.51 -8.92
C ARG A 134 -17.68 14.33 -7.66
N GLU A 135 -18.32 13.99 -6.57
CA GLU A 135 -18.14 14.68 -5.28
C GLU A 135 -16.71 14.55 -4.74
N PHE A 136 -16.10 13.37 -4.89
CA PHE A 136 -14.74 13.09 -4.46
C PHE A 136 -13.72 13.92 -5.22
N LEU A 137 -13.85 14.04 -6.54
CA LEU A 137 -12.98 14.86 -7.40
C LEU A 137 -13.22 16.35 -7.15
N ALA A 138 -14.48 16.79 -7.03
CA ALA A 138 -14.83 18.18 -6.75
C ALA A 138 -14.21 18.68 -5.43
N ARG A 139 -14.30 17.91 -4.36
CA ARG A 139 -13.66 18.26 -3.07
C ARG A 139 -12.14 18.44 -3.16
N ARG A 140 -11.51 17.91 -4.20
CA ARG A 140 -10.05 18.00 -4.46
C ARG A 140 -9.70 19.03 -5.54
N GLY A 141 -10.68 19.76 -6.10
CA GLY A 141 -10.48 20.68 -7.22
C GLY A 141 -10.04 19.97 -8.50
N MET A 142 -10.45 18.71 -8.67
CA MET A 142 -10.06 17.84 -9.79
C MET A 142 -11.24 17.47 -10.71
N ASP A 143 -12.27 18.33 -10.77
CA ASP A 143 -13.48 18.08 -11.57
C ASP A 143 -13.15 17.76 -13.03
N ALA A 144 -12.18 18.51 -13.59
CA ALA A 144 -11.72 18.33 -14.97
C ALA A 144 -11.07 16.97 -15.27
N TRP A 145 -10.72 16.20 -14.22
CA TRP A 145 -10.11 14.89 -14.39
C TRP A 145 -11.13 13.81 -14.75
N ALA A 146 -12.38 13.96 -14.34
CA ALA A 146 -13.40 12.92 -14.46
C ALA A 146 -13.53 12.36 -15.90
N GLY A 147 -13.55 13.22 -16.89
CA GLY A 147 -13.69 12.84 -18.31
C GLY A 147 -12.39 12.57 -19.05
N ARG A 148 -11.22 12.71 -18.40
CA ARG A 148 -9.94 12.49 -19.08
C ARG A 148 -9.74 11.02 -19.43
N ALA A 149 -9.26 10.78 -20.65
CA ALA A 149 -8.86 9.46 -21.08
C ALA A 149 -7.54 9.07 -20.39
N ILE A 150 -7.46 7.83 -19.86
CA ILE A 150 -6.27 7.31 -19.19
C ILE A 150 -5.04 7.32 -20.13
N GLY A 151 -5.25 7.02 -21.43
CA GLY A 151 -4.19 7.02 -22.43
C GLY A 151 -3.52 8.38 -22.67
N GLU A 152 -4.18 9.49 -22.29
CA GLU A 152 -3.65 10.85 -22.40
C GLU A 152 -2.87 11.30 -21.16
N LEU A 153 -2.87 10.48 -20.10
CA LEU A 153 -2.20 10.80 -18.86
C LEU A 153 -0.72 10.41 -18.89
N SER A 154 0.13 11.25 -18.29
CA SER A 154 1.51 10.88 -18.03
C SER A 154 1.56 9.72 -17.00
N GLN A 155 2.70 9.03 -16.92
CA GLN A 155 2.87 7.93 -15.96
C GLN A 155 2.59 8.39 -14.50
N GLY A 156 3.10 9.55 -14.09
CA GLY A 156 2.82 10.10 -12.75
C GLY A 156 1.34 10.43 -12.55
N GLN A 157 0.63 10.90 -13.60
CA GLN A 157 -0.81 11.13 -13.53
C GLN A 157 -1.60 9.82 -13.42
N ARG A 158 -1.21 8.76 -14.15
CA ARG A 158 -1.80 7.42 -14.00
C ARG A 158 -1.59 6.88 -12.59
N GLN A 159 -0.39 7.05 -12.04
CA GLN A 159 -0.11 6.68 -10.66
C GLN A 159 -1.00 7.44 -9.67
N GLN A 160 -1.25 8.74 -9.92
CA GLN A 160 -2.20 9.51 -9.12
C GLN A 160 -3.63 8.96 -9.23
N VAL A 161 -4.06 8.50 -10.40
CA VAL A 161 -5.38 7.84 -10.56
C VAL A 161 -5.46 6.57 -9.71
N CYS A 162 -4.43 5.72 -9.70
CA CYS A 162 -4.36 4.53 -8.84
C CYS A 162 -4.51 4.89 -7.35
N LEU A 163 -3.83 5.93 -6.89
CA LEU A 163 -3.97 6.42 -5.51
C LEU A 163 -5.37 6.96 -5.21
N LEU A 164 -5.98 7.71 -6.13
CA LEU A 164 -7.35 8.20 -5.99
C LEU A 164 -8.36 7.05 -5.92
N ALA A 165 -8.17 5.97 -6.71
CA ALA A 165 -9.00 4.77 -6.68
C ALA A 165 -8.91 4.04 -5.33
N LEU A 166 -7.73 4.01 -4.72
CA LEU A 166 -7.55 3.49 -3.36
C LEU A 166 -8.20 4.41 -2.31
N GLN A 167 -7.99 5.72 -2.42
CA GLN A 167 -8.55 6.68 -1.46
C GLN A 167 -10.07 6.72 -1.47
N ILE A 168 -10.71 6.64 -2.64
CA ILE A 168 -12.18 6.65 -2.74
C ILE A 168 -12.81 5.38 -2.19
N SER A 169 -12.10 4.26 -2.23
CA SER A 169 -12.56 2.98 -1.71
C SER A 169 -12.34 2.82 -0.20
N GLU A 170 -11.52 3.68 0.43
CA GLU A 170 -11.26 3.73 1.87
C GLU A 170 -10.95 2.35 2.49
N PRO A 171 -9.96 1.60 2.00
CA PRO A 171 -9.55 0.35 2.63
C PRO A 171 -8.94 0.64 4.01
N ALA A 172 -8.95 -0.34 4.90
CA ALA A 172 -8.35 -0.20 6.22
C ALA A 172 -6.80 -0.20 6.17
N THR A 173 -6.24 -0.97 5.23
CA THR A 173 -4.80 -1.07 4.99
C THR A 173 -4.46 -0.72 3.54
N LEU A 174 -3.44 0.09 3.36
CA LEU A 174 -2.84 0.46 2.07
C LEU A 174 -1.52 -0.27 1.90
N LEU A 175 -1.41 -1.10 0.86
CA LEU A 175 -0.16 -1.70 0.40
C LEU A 175 0.32 -0.93 -0.82
N LEU A 176 1.45 -0.25 -0.72
CA LEU A 176 1.94 0.65 -1.77
C LEU A 176 3.30 0.14 -2.26
N ASP A 177 3.33 -0.37 -3.50
CA ASP A 177 4.56 -0.87 -4.11
C ASP A 177 5.21 0.24 -4.95
N GLU A 178 6.35 0.78 -4.46
CA GLU A 178 7.15 1.84 -5.10
C GLU A 178 6.34 3.11 -5.49
N PRO A 179 5.50 3.67 -4.61
CA PRO A 179 4.55 4.72 -4.99
C PRO A 179 5.21 6.07 -5.37
N PHE A 180 6.51 6.24 -5.11
CA PHE A 180 7.24 7.47 -5.42
C PHE A 180 8.03 7.41 -6.74
N ALA A 181 8.20 6.22 -7.34
CA ALA A 181 9.15 5.97 -8.42
C ALA A 181 8.95 6.84 -9.69
N SER A 182 7.71 7.22 -10.01
CA SER A 182 7.37 7.97 -11.23
C SER A 182 6.90 9.40 -10.95
N LEU A 183 7.08 9.89 -9.72
CA LEU A 183 6.63 11.21 -9.30
C LEU A 183 7.76 12.23 -9.28
N ASP A 184 7.45 13.46 -9.67
CA ASP A 184 8.33 14.61 -9.45
C ASP A 184 8.40 14.98 -7.94
N LEU A 185 9.41 15.72 -7.54
CA LEU A 185 9.62 16.10 -6.14
C LEU A 185 8.39 16.75 -5.46
N PRO A 186 7.68 17.73 -6.10
CA PRO A 186 6.46 18.28 -5.52
C PRO A 186 5.35 17.25 -5.32
N SER A 187 5.23 16.27 -6.22
CA SER A 187 4.23 15.19 -6.12
C SER A 187 4.62 14.18 -5.05
N GLN A 188 5.92 13.86 -4.92
CA GLN A 188 6.43 13.03 -3.81
C GLN A 188 6.14 13.67 -2.45
N ALA A 189 6.42 14.96 -2.29
CA ALA A 189 6.14 15.68 -1.05
C ALA A 189 4.65 15.68 -0.69
N ARG A 190 3.77 15.89 -1.69
CA ARG A 190 2.32 15.81 -1.48
C ARG A 190 1.85 14.41 -1.07
N LEU A 191 2.37 13.37 -1.72
CA LEU A 191 2.05 11.99 -1.37
C LEU A 191 2.54 11.65 0.04
N ALA A 192 3.76 11.99 0.39
CA ALA A 192 4.31 11.77 1.73
C ALA A 192 3.41 12.40 2.81
N ALA A 193 3.04 13.68 2.64
CA ALA A 193 2.14 14.37 3.56
C ALA A 193 0.75 13.71 3.64
N GLN A 194 0.21 13.19 2.52
CA GLN A 194 -1.06 12.46 2.53
C GLN A 194 -0.95 11.13 3.30
N LEU A 195 0.15 10.40 3.12
CA LEU A 195 0.39 9.13 3.83
C LEU A 195 0.63 9.34 5.33
N GLU A 196 1.26 10.45 5.72
CA GLU A 196 1.41 10.83 7.13
C GLU A 196 0.06 11.16 7.78
N ALA A 197 -0.81 11.88 7.06
CA ALA A 197 -2.11 12.32 7.57
C ALA A 197 -3.19 11.23 7.59
N THR A 198 -2.99 10.10 6.89
CA THR A 198 -4.01 9.05 6.83
C THR A 198 -4.14 8.28 8.14
N GLN A 199 -5.37 7.90 8.50
CA GLN A 199 -5.68 7.03 9.64
C GLN A 199 -5.52 5.53 9.29
N GLN A 200 -5.35 5.21 8.02
CA GLN A 200 -5.20 3.85 7.53
C GLN A 200 -3.82 3.30 7.91
N GLN A 201 -3.74 1.99 8.11
CA GLN A 201 -2.43 1.32 8.14
C GLN A 201 -1.78 1.45 6.76
N VAL A 202 -0.50 1.80 6.71
CA VAL A 202 0.29 1.91 5.47
C VAL A 202 1.46 0.95 5.53
N ILE A 203 1.54 0.05 4.56
CA ILE A 203 2.71 -0.80 4.32
C ILE A 203 3.33 -0.38 2.99
N LEU A 204 4.55 0.13 3.04
CA LEU A 204 5.24 0.78 1.94
C LEU A 204 6.46 -0.01 1.50
N SER A 205 6.44 -0.56 0.29
CA SER A 205 7.62 -1.16 -0.36
C SER A 205 8.38 -0.07 -1.10
N ILE A 206 9.70 0.07 -0.83
CA ILE A 206 10.48 1.18 -1.38
C ILE A 206 11.99 0.90 -1.43
N HIS A 207 12.67 1.57 -2.38
CA HIS A 207 14.13 1.61 -2.49
C HIS A 207 14.75 2.87 -1.86
N LEU A 208 14.01 3.99 -1.79
CA LEU A 208 14.47 5.25 -1.20
C LEU A 208 14.22 5.24 0.31
N LEU A 209 15.26 4.91 1.09
CA LEU A 209 15.19 4.67 2.53
C LEU A 209 14.68 5.87 3.34
N GLU A 210 14.85 7.09 2.84
CA GLU A 210 14.42 8.33 3.49
C GLU A 210 12.91 8.36 3.79
N HIS A 211 12.08 7.75 2.95
CA HIS A 211 10.62 7.73 3.13
C HIS A 211 10.14 6.80 4.25
N VAL A 212 10.96 5.83 4.65
CA VAL A 212 10.59 4.84 5.70
C VAL A 212 11.48 4.92 6.94
N ARG A 213 12.52 5.77 6.92
CA ARG A 213 13.44 5.92 8.05
C ARG A 213 12.75 6.36 9.34
N GLY A 214 11.66 7.12 9.24
CA GLY A 214 10.85 7.58 10.36
C GLY A 214 9.71 6.63 10.76
N PHE A 215 9.55 5.50 10.07
CA PHE A 215 8.46 4.56 10.35
C PHE A 215 8.69 3.79 11.65
N GLU A 216 7.60 3.42 12.31
CA GLU A 216 7.60 2.64 13.55
C GLU A 216 8.30 1.31 13.37
N ARG A 217 8.14 0.70 12.18
CA ARG A 217 8.72 -0.60 11.85
C ARG A 217 9.14 -0.65 10.39
N VAL A 218 10.30 -1.23 10.13
CA VAL A 218 10.80 -1.56 8.80
C VAL A 218 11.25 -3.01 8.79
N LEU A 219 10.88 -3.73 7.73
CA LEU A 219 11.30 -5.08 7.45
C LEU A 219 12.32 -5.05 6.30
N TRP A 220 13.51 -5.57 6.52
CA TRP A 220 14.46 -5.83 5.44
C TRP A 220 14.30 -7.27 4.98
N LEU A 221 13.85 -7.42 3.73
CA LEU A 221 13.71 -8.71 3.06
C LEU A 221 14.89 -8.98 2.13
N GLU A 222 15.40 -10.21 2.17
CA GLU A 222 16.39 -10.73 1.25
C GLU A 222 16.07 -12.19 0.89
N ARG A 223 15.85 -12.45 -0.39
CA ARG A 223 15.52 -13.79 -0.91
C ARG A 223 14.43 -14.51 -0.10
N GLY A 224 13.35 -13.80 0.19
CA GLY A 224 12.20 -14.33 0.92
C GLY A 224 12.37 -14.45 2.44
N ASN A 225 13.52 -14.07 2.99
CA ASN A 225 13.78 -14.08 4.43
C ASN A 225 13.74 -12.66 4.99
N VAL A 226 13.36 -12.54 6.26
CA VAL A 226 13.47 -11.29 7.03
C VAL A 226 14.88 -11.23 7.62
N CYS A 227 15.72 -10.35 7.11
CA CYS A 227 17.10 -10.15 7.59
C CYS A 227 17.18 -9.22 8.80
N ALA A 228 16.28 -8.21 8.83
CA ALA A 228 16.11 -7.33 9.98
C ALA A 228 14.66 -6.88 10.09
N ASP A 229 14.22 -6.63 11.32
CA ASP A 229 12.87 -6.24 11.69
C ASP A 229 12.94 -5.32 12.92
N GLY A 230 12.50 -4.08 12.81
CA GLY A 230 12.58 -3.12 13.91
C GLY A 230 12.35 -1.67 13.48
N PRO A 231 12.73 -0.70 14.33
CA PRO A 231 12.58 0.73 14.04
C PRO A 231 13.22 1.13 12.71
N GLY A 232 12.53 1.98 11.92
CA GLY A 232 12.96 2.32 10.57
C GLY A 232 14.36 2.88 10.50
N ARG A 233 14.79 3.69 11.46
CA ARG A 233 16.14 4.24 11.51
C ARG A 233 17.21 3.14 11.57
N GLU A 234 17.03 2.18 12.47
CA GLU A 234 18.00 1.11 12.73
C GLU A 234 18.12 0.16 11.55
N VAL A 235 16.97 -0.27 11.01
CA VAL A 235 16.93 -1.23 9.89
C VAL A 235 17.45 -0.59 8.59
N CYS A 236 17.12 0.68 8.33
CA CYS A 236 17.64 1.40 7.18
C CYS A 236 19.16 1.62 7.26
N GLU A 237 19.71 1.90 8.43
CA GLU A 237 21.15 2.01 8.64
C GLU A 237 21.85 0.66 8.43
N ALA A 238 21.33 -0.42 9.00
CA ALA A 238 21.87 -1.78 8.81
C ALA A 238 21.85 -2.21 7.33
N TYR A 239 20.76 -1.95 6.60
CA TYR A 239 20.68 -2.24 5.18
C TYR A 239 21.67 -1.42 4.35
N ALA A 240 21.79 -0.11 4.63
CA ALA A 240 22.74 0.76 3.94
C ALA A 240 24.20 0.32 4.17
N ASP A 241 24.53 -0.12 5.39
CA ASP A 241 25.86 -0.68 5.70
C ASP A 241 26.12 -1.98 4.94
N HIS A 242 25.16 -2.89 4.91
CA HIS A 242 25.24 -4.13 4.16
C HIS A 242 25.49 -3.87 2.66
N VAL A 243 24.74 -2.95 2.05
CA VAL A 243 24.92 -2.59 0.63
C VAL A 243 26.32 -2.01 0.39
N ARG A 244 26.83 -1.13 1.28
CA ARG A 244 28.18 -0.57 1.17
C ARG A 244 29.26 -1.67 1.21
N GLN A 245 29.15 -2.60 2.15
CA GLN A 245 30.09 -3.71 2.28
C GLN A 245 30.09 -4.61 1.04
N ARG A 246 28.90 -4.91 0.49
CA ARG A 246 28.75 -5.71 -0.73
C ARG A 246 29.42 -5.06 -1.93
N VAL A 247 29.19 -3.76 -2.15
CA VAL A 247 29.81 -2.99 -3.24
C VAL A 247 31.33 -2.97 -3.11
N HIS A 248 31.86 -2.76 -1.90
CA HIS A 248 33.31 -2.82 -1.67
C HIS A 248 33.90 -4.20 -1.94
N ALA A 249 33.22 -5.26 -1.55
CA ALA A 249 33.66 -6.63 -1.81
C ALA A 249 33.69 -6.98 -3.31
N GLU A 250 32.75 -6.45 -4.10
CA GLU A 250 32.70 -6.61 -5.56
C GLU A 250 33.84 -5.86 -6.24
N GLN A 251 34.14 -4.63 -5.83
CA GLN A 251 35.26 -3.83 -6.36
C GLN A 251 36.63 -4.47 -6.09
N GLY A 252 36.81 -5.05 -4.89
CA GLY A 252 38.06 -5.74 -4.53
C GLY A 252 38.28 -7.06 -5.26
N ARG A 253 37.27 -7.63 -5.96
CA ARG A 253 37.45 -8.83 -6.81
C ARG A 253 37.85 -8.52 -8.26
N HIS A 254 37.74 -7.27 -8.67
CA HIS A 254 38.02 -6.80 -10.01
C HIS A 254 39.33 -5.99 -10.06
N ALA A 255 39.99 -5.77 -8.95
CA ALA A 255 41.32 -5.17 -8.82
C ALA A 255 42.40 -6.25 -8.61
#